data_11b13dd71930fdc1aaebbb90fef3df41
#
_entry.id   11b13dd71930fdc1aaebbb90fef3df41
#
_cell.length_a   1.000
_cell.length_b   1.000
_cell.length_c   1.000
_cell.angle_alpha   90.00
_cell.angle_beta   90.00
_cell.angle_gamma   90.00
#
_symmetry.space_group_name_H-M   'P 1'
#
loop_
_entity.id
_entity.type
_entity.pdbx_description
1 polymer ?
#
loop_
_entity_poly.entity_id
_entity_poly.type
_entity_poly.pdbx_seq_one_letter_code
_entity_poly.pdbx_strand_id
1 'polypeptide(L)'
;EYDTFLMLAGRGSGKTHTASHWIGIRAWKYPETRWLVTAPTSNDIRATCFEGDSGLLNIIPPSLIKDYNKSLFEITLVNGSIIQGIPASEPERYRGKQFHGAWFDELCAFDYLDDAYDGVQFTLRLKHPNIKRVQQIITTTPKPKELIVDLNEGKIGGDVYVVNASSYDNKANLSNTFFKQLETYEGSDLGKQEIYGEILDPEDAGIVKRKWFRLWPAKKETPTLEYVIASYDPATSEKTHNDPTACEVWGVFENPDIGTCIMLLDCWDNHLSYPELRRKVIDDFKEVVYGADNEFGKGRKADLILMEDKSAGISLIQELQGSGVPVRGYNPGRADKVQRLNIVAPIVAKGKVFIPEDTEQKGDVASWSK
;
A
#
# COMPACT_ATOMS: atom_id res chain seq x y z
N GLU A 1 -28.62 -8.79 -9.16
CA GLU A 1 -28.33 -8.46 -7.75
C GLU A 1 -26.90 -8.93 -7.45
N TYR A 2 -26.02 -8.03 -7.01
CA TYR A 2 -24.61 -8.30 -6.71
C TYR A 2 -24.38 -8.24 -5.20
N ASP A 3 -23.34 -8.93 -4.70
CA ASP A 3 -22.93 -8.86 -3.30
C ASP A 3 -22.11 -7.58 -3.07
N THR A 4 -21.23 -7.26 -4.02
CA THR A 4 -20.37 -6.07 -3.97
C THR A 4 -20.59 -5.20 -5.20
N PHE A 5 -20.83 -3.90 -4.98
CA PHE A 5 -20.78 -2.86 -6.00
C PHE A 5 -19.49 -2.08 -5.82
N LEU A 6 -18.52 -2.28 -6.72
CA LEU A 6 -17.23 -1.61 -6.69
C LEU A 6 -17.21 -0.44 -7.67
N MET A 7 -17.07 0.78 -7.17
CA MET A 7 -16.95 1.99 -7.97
C MET A 7 -15.51 2.52 -7.96
N LEU A 8 -14.78 2.22 -9.01
CA LEU A 8 -13.45 2.74 -9.28
C LEU A 8 -13.58 4.00 -10.10
N ALA A 9 -13.30 5.17 -9.52
CA ALA A 9 -13.64 6.39 -10.22
C ALA A 9 -12.73 7.57 -9.86
N GLY A 10 -12.57 8.48 -10.82
CA GLY A 10 -11.78 9.70 -10.67
C GLY A 10 -12.37 10.66 -9.64
N ARG A 11 -11.61 11.70 -9.30
CA ARG A 11 -12.05 12.77 -8.40
C ARG A 11 -13.25 13.53 -8.97
N GLY A 12 -14.22 13.84 -8.11
CA GLY A 12 -15.41 14.57 -8.53
C GLY A 12 -16.41 13.78 -9.37
N SER A 13 -16.19 12.49 -9.63
CA SER A 13 -17.10 11.63 -10.41
C SER A 13 -18.45 11.34 -9.74
N GLY A 14 -18.64 11.72 -8.47
CA GLY A 14 -19.89 11.48 -7.73
C GLY A 14 -19.90 10.22 -6.88
N LYS A 15 -18.74 9.63 -6.57
CA LYS A 15 -18.60 8.42 -5.73
C LYS A 15 -19.41 8.49 -4.44
N THR A 16 -19.08 9.45 -3.58
CA THR A 16 -19.71 9.65 -2.27
C THR A 16 -21.22 9.90 -2.40
N HIS A 17 -21.62 10.71 -3.37
CA HIS A 17 -23.04 10.99 -3.63
C HIS A 17 -23.82 9.72 -4.00
N THR A 18 -23.27 8.89 -4.89
CA THR A 18 -23.88 7.61 -5.29
C THR A 18 -24.03 6.68 -4.09
N ALA A 19 -22.99 6.54 -3.27
CA ALA A 19 -23.00 5.64 -2.12
C ALA A 19 -23.92 6.13 -1.00
N SER A 20 -24.00 7.45 -0.75
CA SER A 20 -24.92 8.04 0.21
C SER A 20 -26.38 7.78 -0.19
N HIS A 21 -26.72 7.93 -1.47
CA HIS A 21 -28.04 7.58 -1.97
C HIS A 21 -28.32 6.09 -1.84
N TRP A 22 -27.37 5.25 -2.23
CA TRP A 22 -27.53 3.80 -2.16
C TRP A 22 -27.85 3.34 -0.74
N ILE A 23 -27.06 3.74 0.27
CA ILE A 23 -27.25 3.30 1.64
C ILE A 23 -28.49 3.94 2.28
N GLY A 24 -28.78 5.22 1.99
CA GLY A 24 -29.98 5.92 2.45
C GLY A 24 -31.26 5.25 1.94
N ILE A 25 -31.34 4.93 0.64
CA ILE A 25 -32.46 4.21 0.04
C ILE A 25 -32.61 2.82 0.67
N ARG A 26 -31.52 2.09 0.90
CA ARG A 26 -31.56 0.77 1.53
C ARG A 26 -32.08 0.84 2.96
N ALA A 27 -31.55 1.76 3.77
CA ALA A 27 -32.00 1.95 5.15
C ALA A 27 -33.48 2.37 5.23
N TRP A 28 -33.96 3.16 4.26
CA TRP A 28 -35.35 3.54 4.20
C TRP A 28 -36.26 2.40 3.73
N LYS A 29 -35.86 1.70 2.67
CA LYS A 29 -36.63 0.62 2.06
C LYS A 29 -36.82 -0.58 2.98
N TYR A 30 -35.85 -0.85 3.85
CA TYR A 30 -35.86 -1.99 4.76
C TYR A 30 -35.88 -1.50 6.22
N PRO A 31 -37.06 -1.40 6.84
CA PRO A 31 -37.19 -0.93 8.23
C PRO A 31 -36.43 -1.80 9.23
N GLU A 32 -36.06 -1.19 10.37
CA GLU A 32 -35.36 -1.86 11.49
C GLU A 32 -34.02 -2.50 11.12
N THR A 33 -33.39 -2.01 10.04
CA THR A 33 -32.08 -2.50 9.60
C THR A 33 -30.92 -1.67 10.13
N ARG A 34 -29.72 -2.25 10.09
CA ARG A 34 -28.47 -1.61 10.50
C ARG A 34 -27.51 -1.57 9.34
N TRP A 35 -26.95 -0.41 9.06
CA TRP A 35 -26.04 -0.17 7.96
C TRP A 35 -24.75 0.45 8.47
N LEU A 36 -23.61 0.01 7.93
CA LEU A 36 -22.29 0.52 8.28
C LEU A 36 -21.81 1.50 7.21
N VAL A 37 -21.21 2.60 7.65
CA VAL A 37 -20.38 3.48 6.83
C VAL A 37 -18.98 3.41 7.39
N THR A 38 -18.00 3.16 6.55
CA THR A 38 -16.58 3.21 6.93
C THR A 38 -15.79 4.07 5.96
N ALA A 39 -14.91 4.90 6.51
CA ALA A 39 -14.05 5.83 5.77
C ALA A 39 -12.68 5.90 6.48
N PRO A 40 -11.62 6.47 5.86
CA PRO A 40 -10.27 6.44 6.42
C PRO A 40 -10.19 6.88 7.88
N THR A 41 -10.77 8.02 8.21
CA THR A 41 -10.71 8.61 9.56
C THR A 41 -12.09 9.00 10.09
N SER A 42 -12.17 9.28 11.40
CA SER A 42 -13.38 9.84 12.03
C SER A 42 -13.79 11.19 11.42
N ASN A 43 -12.83 11.98 10.96
CA ASN A 43 -13.11 13.24 10.28
C ASN A 43 -13.74 13.01 8.91
N ASP A 44 -13.27 12.03 8.15
CA ASP A 44 -13.83 11.70 6.83
C ASP A 44 -15.26 11.17 6.95
N ILE A 45 -15.52 10.32 7.95
CA ILE A 45 -16.90 9.90 8.25
C ILE A 45 -17.78 11.11 8.49
N ARG A 46 -17.38 12.01 9.40
CA ARG A 46 -18.21 13.16 9.76
C ARG A 46 -18.32 14.16 8.62
N ALA A 47 -17.18 14.65 8.12
CA ALA A 47 -17.15 15.79 7.20
C ALA A 47 -17.51 15.42 5.75
N THR A 48 -17.34 14.15 5.37
CA THR A 48 -17.63 13.69 4.00
C THR A 48 -18.88 12.84 3.94
N CYS A 49 -18.94 11.74 4.72
CA CYS A 49 -20.01 10.77 4.57
C CYS A 49 -21.32 11.21 5.25
N PHE A 50 -21.25 12.00 6.34
CA PHE A 50 -22.45 12.39 7.10
C PHE A 50 -22.86 13.86 6.87
N GLU A 51 -21.99 14.82 7.14
CA GLU A 51 -22.31 16.26 7.15
C GLU A 51 -21.96 16.97 5.83
N GLY A 52 -21.14 16.38 4.95
CA GLY A 52 -20.71 16.98 3.68
C GLY A 52 -21.84 17.17 2.67
N ASP A 53 -21.61 17.94 1.63
CA ASP A 53 -22.61 18.26 0.58
C ASP A 53 -23.23 17.02 -0.07
N SER A 54 -22.44 15.97 -0.23
CA SER A 54 -22.87 14.64 -0.74
C SER A 54 -23.12 13.64 0.40
N GLY A 55 -23.10 14.10 1.64
CA GLY A 55 -23.26 13.25 2.84
C GLY A 55 -24.72 12.91 3.16
N LEU A 56 -24.90 11.96 4.04
CA LEU A 56 -26.20 11.37 4.38
C LEU A 56 -27.21 12.38 4.90
N LEU A 57 -26.79 13.38 5.67
CA LEU A 57 -27.70 14.39 6.21
C LEU A 57 -28.25 15.35 5.16
N ASN A 58 -27.56 15.50 4.03
CA ASN A 58 -28.01 16.30 2.92
C ASN A 58 -28.78 15.49 1.87
N ILE A 59 -28.55 14.17 1.83
CA ILE A 59 -29.21 13.25 0.88
C ILE A 59 -30.53 12.70 1.44
N ILE A 60 -30.56 12.34 2.73
CA ILE A 60 -31.77 11.80 3.38
C ILE A 60 -32.68 12.97 3.73
N PRO A 61 -33.95 12.97 3.25
CA PRO A 61 -34.88 14.01 3.63
C PRO A 61 -34.98 14.19 5.16
N PRO A 62 -34.92 15.40 5.70
CA PRO A 62 -34.95 15.65 7.15
C PRO A 62 -36.17 15.00 7.87
N SER A 63 -37.31 14.90 7.18
CA SER A 63 -38.52 14.26 7.71
C SER A 63 -38.37 12.76 7.96
N LEU A 64 -37.35 12.11 7.37
CA LEU A 64 -37.07 10.69 7.56
C LEU A 64 -36.03 10.45 8.65
N ILE A 65 -35.32 11.48 9.10
CA ILE A 65 -34.32 11.41 10.17
C ILE A 65 -35.02 11.65 11.50
N LYS A 66 -34.96 10.66 12.39
CA LYS A 66 -35.46 10.75 13.75
C LYS A 66 -34.46 11.40 14.69
N ASP A 67 -33.18 11.02 14.57
CA ASP A 67 -32.10 11.52 15.41
C ASP A 67 -30.74 11.40 14.68
N TYR A 68 -29.81 12.28 15.02
CA TYR A 68 -28.42 12.21 14.62
C TYR A 68 -27.48 12.40 15.80
N ASN A 69 -26.83 11.32 16.23
CA ASN A 69 -25.81 11.35 17.27
C ASN A 69 -24.42 11.59 16.65
N LYS A 70 -23.94 12.84 16.77
CA LYS A 70 -22.63 13.28 16.21
C LYS A 70 -21.44 12.54 16.81
N SER A 71 -21.51 12.19 18.10
CA SER A 71 -20.38 11.55 18.80
C SER A 71 -20.22 10.08 18.43
N LEU A 72 -21.34 9.42 18.08
CA LEU A 72 -21.35 8.02 17.66
C LEU A 72 -21.37 7.85 16.14
N PHE A 73 -21.43 8.96 15.38
CA PHE A 73 -21.68 8.95 13.93
C PHE A 73 -22.89 8.06 13.58
N GLU A 74 -24.03 8.30 14.23
CA GLU A 74 -25.20 7.43 14.10
C GLU A 74 -26.44 8.22 13.73
N ILE A 75 -27.04 7.87 12.58
CA ILE A 75 -28.34 8.38 12.16
C ILE A 75 -29.37 7.30 12.42
N THR A 76 -30.44 7.66 13.17
CA THR A 76 -31.63 6.83 13.35
C THR A 76 -32.74 7.38 12.46
N LEU A 77 -33.33 6.53 11.63
CA LEU A 77 -34.45 6.88 10.78
C LEU A 77 -35.79 6.64 11.50
N VAL A 78 -36.85 7.33 11.04
CA VAL A 78 -38.21 7.19 11.63
C VAL A 78 -38.81 5.77 11.47
N ASN A 79 -38.27 4.98 10.51
CA ASN A 79 -38.65 3.58 10.32
C ASN A 79 -37.86 2.59 11.22
N GLY A 80 -37.05 3.09 12.16
CA GLY A 80 -36.27 2.28 13.09
C GLY A 80 -34.91 1.82 12.54
N SER A 81 -34.58 2.11 11.30
CA SER A 81 -33.26 1.75 10.73
C SER A 81 -32.17 2.69 11.27
N ILE A 82 -30.95 2.15 11.38
CA ILE A 82 -29.78 2.84 11.90
C ILE A 82 -28.66 2.79 10.85
N ILE A 83 -28.03 3.94 10.59
CA ILE A 83 -26.79 4.06 9.81
C ILE A 83 -25.69 4.51 10.75
N GLN A 84 -24.66 3.69 10.95
CA GLN A 84 -23.56 3.94 11.89
C GLN A 84 -22.22 4.05 11.16
N GLY A 85 -21.45 5.09 11.51
CA GLY A 85 -20.09 5.29 11.02
C GLY A 85 -19.04 4.68 11.96
N ILE A 86 -18.06 3.95 11.41
CA ILE A 86 -16.89 3.44 12.14
C ILE A 86 -15.64 3.72 11.29
N PRO A 87 -14.63 4.45 11.81
CA PRO A 87 -13.43 4.77 11.05
C PRO A 87 -12.54 3.55 10.85
N ALA A 88 -11.95 3.43 9.66
CA ALA A 88 -11.04 2.36 9.32
C ALA A 88 -9.70 2.44 10.08
N SER A 89 -9.34 3.62 10.60
CA SER A 89 -8.18 3.80 11.48
C SER A 89 -8.30 3.08 12.83
N GLU A 90 -9.51 2.57 13.17
CA GLU A 90 -9.80 1.88 14.42
C GLU A 90 -10.50 0.53 14.15
N PRO A 91 -9.85 -0.44 13.47
CA PRO A 91 -10.50 -1.67 13.01
C PRO A 91 -11.04 -2.54 14.16
N GLU A 92 -10.47 -2.44 15.34
CA GLU A 92 -10.97 -3.13 16.54
C GLU A 92 -12.43 -2.77 16.89
N ARG A 93 -12.93 -1.60 16.48
CA ARG A 93 -14.31 -1.15 16.75
C ARG A 93 -15.37 -1.91 15.96
N TYR A 94 -14.98 -2.67 14.93
CA TYR A 94 -15.89 -3.56 14.23
C TYR A 94 -16.29 -4.79 15.08
N ARG A 95 -15.47 -5.17 16.06
CA ARG A 95 -15.73 -6.34 16.91
C ARG A 95 -17.06 -6.20 17.67
N GLY A 96 -17.85 -7.26 17.63
CA GLY A 96 -19.16 -7.31 18.28
C GLY A 96 -20.28 -6.58 17.55
N LYS A 97 -19.98 -5.88 16.44
CA LYS A 97 -21.00 -5.23 15.61
C LYS A 97 -21.62 -6.19 14.60
N GLN A 98 -22.83 -5.84 14.13
CA GLN A 98 -23.56 -6.62 13.14
C GLN A 98 -24.38 -5.68 12.26
N PHE A 99 -24.29 -5.89 10.93
CA PHE A 99 -24.95 -5.04 9.94
C PHE A 99 -25.60 -5.87 8.82
N HIS A 100 -26.54 -5.25 8.11
CA HIS A 100 -27.22 -5.81 6.93
C HIS A 100 -26.50 -5.44 5.62
N GLY A 101 -25.60 -4.48 5.66
CA GLY A 101 -24.77 -4.07 4.55
C GLY A 101 -23.83 -2.94 4.96
N ALA A 102 -22.90 -2.59 4.07
CA ALA A 102 -21.87 -1.59 4.33
C ALA A 102 -21.58 -0.69 3.12
N TRP A 103 -21.10 0.50 3.43
CA TRP A 103 -20.46 1.41 2.49
C TRP A 103 -19.04 1.68 2.95
N PHE A 104 -18.07 1.42 2.06
CA PHE A 104 -16.68 1.81 2.21
C PHE A 104 -16.42 3.04 1.34
N ASP A 105 -16.06 4.15 1.95
CA ASP A 105 -15.68 5.37 1.23
C ASP A 105 -14.16 5.52 1.20
N GLU A 106 -13.63 5.72 -0.01
CA GLU A 106 -12.19 5.82 -0.30
C GLU A 106 -11.36 4.65 0.25
N LEU A 107 -11.78 3.41 -0.04
CA LEU A 107 -11.13 2.18 0.47
C LEU A 107 -9.61 2.16 0.26
N CYS A 108 -9.10 2.65 -0.89
CA CYS A 108 -7.65 2.73 -1.14
C CYS A 108 -6.88 3.67 -0.21
N ALA A 109 -7.58 4.53 0.52
CA ALA A 109 -6.97 5.47 1.46
C ALA A 109 -6.87 4.91 2.89
N PHE A 110 -7.32 3.68 3.14
CA PHE A 110 -7.23 3.07 4.46
C PHE A 110 -5.77 2.71 4.80
N ASP A 111 -5.31 3.12 5.98
CA ASP A 111 -3.98 2.76 6.47
C ASP A 111 -3.90 1.27 6.85
N TYR A 112 -4.97 0.74 7.46
CA TYR A 112 -5.14 -0.68 7.83
C TYR A 112 -6.15 -1.34 6.90
N LEU A 113 -5.81 -1.39 5.59
CA LEU A 113 -6.74 -1.77 4.53
C LEU A 113 -7.33 -3.17 4.74
N ASP A 114 -6.46 -4.16 4.90
CA ASP A 114 -6.87 -5.57 4.98
C ASP A 114 -7.60 -5.85 6.29
N ASP A 115 -7.07 -5.37 7.42
CA ASP A 115 -7.71 -5.52 8.75
C ASP A 115 -9.10 -4.86 8.80
N ALA A 116 -9.23 -3.67 8.18
CA ALA A 116 -10.50 -2.96 8.14
C ALA A 116 -11.50 -3.66 7.21
N TYR A 117 -11.06 -4.12 6.04
CA TYR A 117 -11.92 -4.86 5.11
C TYR A 117 -12.42 -6.15 5.74
N ASP A 118 -11.54 -6.98 6.26
CA ASP A 118 -11.88 -8.24 6.92
C ASP A 118 -12.75 -8.02 8.15
N GLY A 119 -12.40 -7.02 8.97
CA GLY A 119 -13.20 -6.62 10.13
C GLY A 119 -14.65 -6.33 9.77
N VAL A 120 -14.88 -5.59 8.67
CA VAL A 120 -16.23 -5.31 8.16
C VAL A 120 -16.91 -6.57 7.66
N GLN A 121 -16.21 -7.43 6.87
CA GLN A 121 -16.81 -8.68 6.36
C GLN A 121 -17.40 -9.55 7.51
N PHE A 122 -16.70 -9.65 8.63
CA PHE A 122 -17.21 -10.37 9.81
C PHE A 122 -18.45 -9.72 10.46
N THR A 123 -18.73 -8.45 10.23
CA THR A 123 -19.92 -7.77 10.72
C THR A 123 -21.14 -7.99 9.83
N LEU A 124 -20.96 -8.33 8.56
CA LEU A 124 -22.02 -8.45 7.55
C LEU A 124 -22.76 -9.78 7.65
N ARG A 125 -23.60 -9.94 8.69
CA ARG A 125 -24.24 -11.22 9.02
C ARG A 125 -25.68 -11.13 9.48
N LEU A 126 -26.28 -9.94 9.46
CA LEU A 126 -27.70 -9.81 9.83
C LEU A 126 -28.61 -10.26 8.68
N LYS A 127 -29.68 -10.96 9.04
CA LYS A 127 -30.73 -11.38 8.10
C LYS A 127 -31.94 -10.46 8.23
N HIS A 128 -32.56 -10.16 7.09
CA HIS A 128 -33.82 -9.45 7.04
C HIS A 128 -34.74 -10.15 6.01
N PRO A 129 -36.06 -10.32 6.27
CA PRO A 129 -36.93 -11.09 5.38
C PRO A 129 -36.91 -10.65 3.92
N ASN A 130 -36.76 -9.36 3.70
CA ASN A 130 -36.79 -8.75 2.35
C ASN A 130 -35.40 -8.47 1.76
N ILE A 131 -34.34 -8.82 2.47
CA ILE A 131 -32.94 -8.70 1.97
C ILE A 131 -32.43 -10.11 1.68
N LYS A 132 -32.36 -10.46 0.39
CA LYS A 132 -31.98 -11.82 -0.05
C LYS A 132 -30.51 -12.14 0.21
N ARG A 133 -29.64 -11.13 0.15
CA ARG A 133 -28.19 -11.24 0.39
C ARG A 133 -27.65 -9.96 1.02
N VAL A 134 -26.61 -10.09 1.81
CA VAL A 134 -25.87 -8.96 2.32
C VAL A 134 -25.22 -8.24 1.14
N GLN A 135 -25.23 -6.92 1.16
CA GLN A 135 -24.68 -6.12 0.08
C GLN A 135 -23.76 -5.04 0.61
N GLN A 136 -22.74 -4.76 -0.17
CA GLN A 136 -21.81 -3.67 0.11
C GLN A 136 -21.57 -2.80 -1.12
N ILE A 137 -21.34 -1.51 -0.90
CA ILE A 137 -20.84 -0.58 -1.88
C ILE A 137 -19.45 -0.11 -1.48
N ILE A 138 -18.52 -0.18 -2.40
CA ILE A 138 -17.13 0.25 -2.22
C ILE A 138 -16.86 1.37 -3.21
N THR A 139 -16.50 2.54 -2.70
CA THR A 139 -16.11 3.69 -3.52
C THR A 139 -14.64 4.00 -3.29
N THR A 140 -13.88 4.21 -4.34
CA THR A 140 -12.46 4.59 -4.21
C THR A 140 -11.91 5.20 -5.49
N THR A 141 -10.95 6.11 -5.35
CA THR A 141 -9.98 6.40 -6.40
C THR A 141 -8.96 5.27 -6.37
N PRO A 142 -8.82 4.49 -7.45
CA PRO A 142 -8.06 3.26 -7.38
C PRO A 142 -6.57 3.49 -7.17
N LYS A 143 -5.96 2.62 -6.37
CA LYS A 143 -4.51 2.45 -6.27
C LYS A 143 -4.20 0.97 -6.50
N PRO A 144 -3.02 0.61 -6.98
CA PRO A 144 -2.65 -0.77 -7.29
C PRO A 144 -2.32 -1.56 -6.01
N LYS A 145 -3.29 -1.64 -5.10
CA LYS A 145 -3.24 -2.48 -3.90
C LYS A 145 -3.86 -3.84 -4.23
N GLU A 146 -3.28 -4.92 -3.72
CA GLU A 146 -3.68 -6.30 -4.01
C GLU A 146 -5.18 -6.53 -3.78
N LEU A 147 -5.71 -6.10 -2.64
CA LEU A 147 -7.14 -6.17 -2.32
C LEU A 147 -8.03 -5.56 -3.41
N ILE A 148 -7.62 -4.42 -3.98
CA ILE A 148 -8.39 -3.73 -5.02
C ILE A 148 -8.33 -4.48 -6.35
N VAL A 149 -7.18 -5.04 -6.69
CA VAL A 149 -7.01 -5.87 -7.88
C VAL A 149 -7.88 -7.12 -7.76
N ASP A 150 -7.85 -7.79 -6.61
CA ASP A 150 -8.63 -9.00 -6.35
C ASP A 150 -10.14 -8.75 -6.34
N LEU A 151 -10.59 -7.62 -5.80
CA LEU A 151 -11.98 -7.16 -5.91
C LEU A 151 -12.38 -6.89 -7.37
N ASN A 152 -11.53 -6.19 -8.12
CA ASN A 152 -11.79 -5.85 -9.52
C ASN A 152 -11.84 -7.09 -10.43
N GLU A 153 -11.04 -8.10 -10.12
CA GLU A 153 -11.01 -9.39 -10.83
C GLU A 153 -12.07 -10.37 -10.35
N GLY A 154 -12.83 -10.03 -9.30
CA GLY A 154 -13.87 -10.88 -8.72
C GLY A 154 -13.34 -12.11 -7.98
N LYS A 155 -12.08 -12.10 -7.55
CA LYS A 155 -11.50 -13.18 -6.75
C LYS A 155 -12.04 -13.22 -5.31
N ILE A 156 -12.42 -12.05 -4.81
CA ILE A 156 -13.01 -11.85 -3.49
C ILE A 156 -14.25 -10.96 -3.58
N GLY A 157 -15.02 -10.84 -2.50
CA GLY A 157 -16.20 -9.96 -2.43
C GLY A 157 -17.49 -10.55 -2.99
N GLY A 158 -17.52 -11.85 -3.31
CA GLY A 158 -18.69 -12.54 -3.88
C GLY A 158 -18.96 -12.15 -5.33
N ASP A 159 -20.24 -11.99 -5.70
CA ASP A 159 -20.62 -11.43 -7.01
C ASP A 159 -20.28 -9.94 -7.05
N VAL A 160 -19.18 -9.56 -7.70
CA VAL A 160 -18.72 -8.16 -7.79
C VAL A 160 -19.21 -7.52 -9.09
N TYR A 161 -19.87 -6.38 -8.97
CA TYR A 161 -20.18 -5.52 -10.10
C TYR A 161 -19.30 -4.29 -10.09
N VAL A 162 -18.41 -4.18 -11.08
CA VAL A 162 -17.44 -3.09 -11.19
C VAL A 162 -17.97 -1.99 -12.09
N VAL A 163 -17.89 -0.76 -11.63
CA VAL A 163 -18.18 0.46 -12.41
C VAL A 163 -16.94 1.34 -12.42
N ASN A 164 -16.49 1.69 -13.60
CA ASN A 164 -15.47 2.71 -13.80
C ASN A 164 -16.14 4.02 -14.22
N ALA A 165 -15.73 5.12 -13.59
CA ALA A 165 -16.24 6.44 -13.95
C ALA A 165 -15.12 7.48 -13.93
N SER A 166 -15.10 8.34 -14.92
CA SER A 166 -14.15 9.45 -15.00
C SER A 166 -14.67 10.72 -14.32
N SER A 167 -13.78 11.64 -14.03
CA SER A 167 -14.17 13.01 -13.62
C SER A 167 -15.05 13.70 -14.68
N TYR A 168 -14.86 13.37 -15.96
CA TYR A 168 -15.60 13.96 -17.05
C TYR A 168 -17.05 13.51 -17.13
N ASP A 169 -17.38 12.32 -16.59
CA ASP A 169 -18.76 11.81 -16.56
C ASP A 169 -19.67 12.69 -15.70
N ASN A 170 -19.08 13.44 -14.76
CA ASN A 170 -19.81 14.39 -13.91
C ASN A 170 -19.57 15.86 -14.28
N LYS A 171 -19.16 16.14 -15.52
CA LYS A 171 -18.78 17.48 -15.99
C LYS A 171 -19.85 18.55 -15.72
N ALA A 172 -21.11 18.20 -15.83
CA ALA A 172 -22.22 19.12 -15.64
C ALA A 172 -22.29 19.71 -14.21
N ASN A 173 -21.75 19.02 -13.22
CA ASN A 173 -21.83 19.39 -11.80
C ASN A 173 -20.51 19.94 -11.24
N LEU A 174 -19.46 20.06 -12.06
CA LEU A 174 -18.14 20.50 -11.64
C LEU A 174 -17.75 21.82 -12.31
N SER A 175 -16.90 22.61 -11.63
CA SER A 175 -16.48 23.92 -12.15
C SER A 175 -15.54 23.79 -13.36
N ASN A 176 -15.63 24.75 -14.29
CA ASN A 176 -14.71 24.81 -15.44
C ASN A 176 -13.23 24.97 -15.00
N THR A 177 -12.99 25.62 -13.86
CA THR A 177 -11.63 25.79 -13.31
C THR A 177 -11.03 24.46 -12.90
N PHE A 178 -11.86 23.57 -12.34
CA PHE A 178 -11.43 22.20 -11.98
C PHE A 178 -10.95 21.44 -13.23
N PHE A 179 -11.70 21.50 -14.35
CA PHE A 179 -11.29 20.82 -15.59
C PHE A 179 -10.00 21.36 -16.19
N LYS A 180 -9.80 22.69 -16.15
CA LYS A 180 -8.54 23.29 -16.60
C LYS A 180 -7.33 22.79 -15.77
N GLN A 181 -7.54 22.51 -14.50
CA GLN A 181 -6.49 21.89 -13.68
C GLN A 181 -6.27 20.43 -14.06
N LEU A 182 -7.34 19.66 -14.32
CA LEU A 182 -7.22 18.27 -14.74
C LEU A 182 -6.46 18.11 -16.07
N GLU A 183 -6.66 19.04 -17.02
CA GLU A 183 -5.96 19.04 -18.30
C GLU A 183 -4.43 19.03 -18.15
N THR A 184 -3.89 19.58 -17.05
CA THR A 184 -2.44 19.56 -16.77
C THR A 184 -1.90 18.17 -16.43
N TYR A 185 -2.77 17.24 -16.04
CA TYR A 185 -2.42 15.86 -15.70
C TYR A 185 -2.78 14.85 -16.80
N GLU A 186 -3.40 15.31 -17.90
CA GLU A 186 -3.76 14.47 -19.03
C GLU A 186 -2.54 13.73 -19.58
N GLY A 187 -2.72 12.43 -19.87
CA GLY A 187 -1.66 11.56 -20.37
C GLY A 187 -0.62 11.12 -19.36
N SER A 188 -0.68 11.62 -18.11
CA SER A 188 0.18 11.13 -17.02
C SER A 188 -0.45 9.92 -16.31
N ASP A 189 0.39 9.13 -15.60
CA ASP A 189 -0.11 8.02 -14.76
C ASP A 189 -1.01 8.54 -13.63
N LEU A 190 -0.70 9.72 -13.08
CA LEU A 190 -1.56 10.39 -12.10
C LEU A 190 -2.93 10.75 -12.72
N GLY A 191 -2.96 11.20 -13.96
CA GLY A 191 -4.20 11.50 -14.70
C GLY A 191 -5.03 10.23 -14.92
N LYS A 192 -4.43 9.12 -15.32
CA LYS A 192 -5.13 7.84 -15.46
C LYS A 192 -5.83 7.43 -14.16
N GLN A 193 -5.13 7.54 -13.03
CA GLN A 193 -5.67 7.20 -11.72
C GLN A 193 -6.72 8.20 -11.23
N GLU A 194 -6.38 9.49 -11.18
CA GLU A 194 -7.17 10.51 -10.51
C GLU A 194 -8.33 11.05 -11.36
N ILE A 195 -8.20 11.01 -12.71
CA ILE A 195 -9.22 11.49 -13.64
C ILE A 195 -10.10 10.34 -14.14
N TYR A 196 -9.46 9.27 -14.63
CA TYR A 196 -10.16 8.17 -15.28
C TYR A 196 -10.51 7.02 -14.36
N GLY A 197 -9.98 6.99 -13.12
CA GLY A 197 -10.26 5.91 -12.19
C GLY A 197 -9.68 4.57 -12.62
N GLU A 198 -8.57 4.59 -13.35
CA GLU A 198 -7.88 3.39 -13.81
C GLU A 198 -6.98 2.82 -12.72
N ILE A 199 -6.99 1.50 -12.56
CA ILE A 199 -5.97 0.80 -11.76
C ILE A 199 -4.69 0.80 -12.58
N LEU A 200 -3.66 1.48 -12.09
CA LEU A 200 -2.35 1.42 -12.72
C LEU A 200 -1.74 0.03 -12.51
N ASP A 201 -0.96 -0.44 -13.49
CA ASP A 201 -0.15 -1.61 -13.29
C ASP A 201 0.77 -1.37 -12.08
N PRO A 202 0.79 -2.24 -11.06
CA PRO A 202 1.71 -2.12 -9.92
C PRO A 202 3.17 -1.94 -10.35
N GLU A 203 3.55 -2.56 -11.47
CA GLU A 203 4.90 -2.43 -12.03
C GLU A 203 5.19 -1.02 -12.59
N ASP A 204 4.17 -0.28 -13.00
CA ASP A 204 4.30 1.07 -13.55
C ASP A 204 3.93 2.19 -12.56
N ALA A 205 3.32 1.89 -11.43
CA ALA A 205 2.82 2.87 -10.47
C ALA A 205 3.89 3.46 -9.53
N GLY A 206 5.07 2.83 -9.42
CA GLY A 206 6.14 3.23 -8.52
C GLY A 206 7.04 4.32 -9.10
N ILE A 207 7.73 5.07 -8.21
CA ILE A 207 8.81 6.01 -8.58
C ILE A 207 9.92 5.26 -9.32
N VAL A 208 10.21 4.04 -8.87
CA VAL A 208 11.13 3.10 -9.52
C VAL A 208 10.28 1.99 -10.13
N LYS A 209 10.47 1.74 -11.42
CA LYS A 209 9.67 0.76 -12.17
C LYS A 209 10.42 -0.56 -12.27
N ARG A 210 9.72 -1.69 -12.04
CA ARG A 210 10.33 -3.02 -12.12
C ARG A 210 11.04 -3.25 -13.46
N LYS A 211 10.47 -2.81 -14.56
CA LYS A 211 11.06 -2.90 -15.90
C LYS A 211 12.39 -2.16 -16.11
N TRP A 212 12.80 -1.31 -15.18
CA TRP A 212 14.11 -0.62 -15.22
C TRP A 212 15.24 -1.48 -14.69
N PHE A 213 14.92 -2.50 -13.87
CA PHE A 213 15.90 -3.48 -13.42
C PHE A 213 16.23 -4.45 -14.54
N ARG A 214 17.49 -4.80 -14.68
CA ARG A 214 17.92 -5.84 -15.60
C ARG A 214 18.01 -7.17 -14.85
N LEU A 215 17.40 -8.20 -15.42
CA LEU A 215 17.53 -9.55 -14.88
C LEU A 215 18.89 -10.13 -15.25
N TRP A 216 19.61 -10.64 -14.25
CA TRP A 216 20.83 -11.41 -14.48
C TRP A 216 20.45 -12.88 -14.62
N PRO A 217 20.75 -13.52 -15.79
CA PRO A 217 20.33 -14.90 -16.04
C PRO A 217 20.87 -15.86 -14.99
N ALA A 218 20.01 -16.73 -14.46
CA ALA A 218 20.37 -17.65 -13.38
C ALA A 218 21.47 -18.64 -13.73
N LYS A 219 21.63 -18.96 -15.02
CA LYS A 219 22.66 -19.86 -15.53
C LYS A 219 23.95 -19.15 -15.89
N LYS A 220 23.96 -17.82 -15.85
CA LYS A 220 25.14 -17.02 -16.13
C LYS A 220 25.93 -16.84 -14.85
N GLU A 221 27.25 -17.04 -14.93
CA GLU A 221 28.15 -16.76 -13.81
C GLU A 221 28.05 -15.30 -13.37
N THR A 222 28.21 -15.06 -12.07
CA THR A 222 28.27 -13.69 -11.54
C THR A 222 29.47 -12.95 -12.15
N PRO A 223 29.33 -11.66 -12.46
CA PRO A 223 30.44 -10.89 -12.98
C PRO A 223 31.54 -10.75 -11.91
N THR A 224 32.76 -10.45 -12.35
CA THR A 224 33.86 -10.08 -11.43
C THR A 224 33.45 -8.83 -10.65
N LEU A 225 33.35 -8.95 -9.32
CA LEU A 225 32.95 -7.88 -8.44
C LEU A 225 34.15 -7.02 -8.07
N GLU A 226 34.08 -5.72 -8.34
CA GLU A 226 35.12 -4.76 -7.94
C GLU A 226 34.99 -4.37 -6.48
N TYR A 227 33.75 -4.28 -6.00
CA TYR A 227 33.41 -3.85 -4.64
C TYR A 227 32.08 -4.46 -4.17
N VAL A 228 31.97 -4.78 -2.89
CA VAL A 228 30.76 -5.32 -2.27
C VAL A 228 30.37 -4.47 -1.06
N ILE A 229 29.13 -3.98 -1.05
CA ILE A 229 28.56 -3.17 0.03
C ILE A 229 27.37 -3.92 0.62
N ALA A 230 27.39 -4.12 1.94
CA ALA A 230 26.21 -4.56 2.68
C ALA A 230 25.55 -3.35 3.37
N SER A 231 24.32 -3.04 3.01
CA SER A 231 23.55 -1.92 3.53
C SER A 231 22.52 -2.40 4.54
N TYR A 232 22.54 -1.83 5.75
CA TYR A 232 21.65 -2.19 6.84
C TYR A 232 20.76 -1.01 7.23
N ASP A 233 19.46 -1.29 7.38
CA ASP A 233 18.49 -0.42 8.05
C ASP A 233 18.07 -1.08 9.38
N PRO A 234 18.77 -0.75 10.50
CA PRO A 234 18.58 -1.43 11.76
C PRO A 234 17.29 -0.99 12.48
N ALA A 235 16.43 -1.94 12.80
CA ALA A 235 15.29 -1.69 13.67
C ALA A 235 15.68 -1.72 15.16
N THR A 236 14.93 -0.97 15.97
CA THR A 236 15.20 -0.83 17.42
C THR A 236 14.46 -1.82 18.29
N SER A 237 13.64 -2.71 17.74
CA SER A 237 12.69 -3.51 18.52
C SER A 237 12.47 -4.91 17.96
N GLU A 238 12.48 -5.89 18.85
CA GLU A 238 12.14 -7.30 18.58
C GLU A 238 10.63 -7.54 18.37
N LYS A 239 9.79 -6.52 18.59
CA LYS A 239 8.34 -6.70 18.51
C LYS A 239 7.89 -6.82 17.05
N THR A 240 7.16 -7.87 16.76
CA THR A 240 6.60 -8.18 15.43
C THR A 240 5.67 -7.10 14.84
N HIS A 241 5.26 -6.12 15.64
CA HIS A 241 4.45 -4.97 15.19
C HIS A 241 5.30 -3.77 14.72
N ASN A 242 6.63 -3.84 14.86
CA ASN A 242 7.54 -2.78 14.41
C ASN A 242 8.23 -3.23 13.11
N ASP A 243 8.80 -2.26 12.39
CA ASP A 243 9.57 -2.56 11.19
C ASP A 243 10.71 -3.53 11.48
N PRO A 244 10.97 -4.54 10.65
CA PRO A 244 12.11 -5.44 10.79
C PRO A 244 13.42 -4.71 10.47
N THR A 245 14.54 -5.27 10.92
CA THR A 245 15.85 -4.91 10.37
C THR A 245 15.97 -5.46 8.97
N ALA A 246 16.33 -4.61 8.01
CA ALA A 246 16.58 -5.01 6.62
C ALA A 246 18.07 -4.93 6.27
N CYS A 247 18.51 -5.84 5.40
CA CYS A 247 19.83 -5.83 4.80
C CYS A 247 19.75 -6.09 3.30
N GLU A 248 20.50 -5.32 2.54
CA GLU A 248 20.70 -5.51 1.10
C GLU A 248 22.19 -5.54 0.78
N VAL A 249 22.64 -6.54 0.04
CA VAL A 249 24.05 -6.66 -0.37
C VAL A 249 24.19 -6.41 -1.85
N TRP A 250 24.98 -5.41 -2.18
CA TRP A 250 25.19 -4.95 -3.54
C TRP A 250 26.64 -5.16 -4.00
N GLY A 251 26.80 -5.80 -5.15
CA GLY A 251 28.09 -5.92 -5.83
C GLY A 251 28.25 -4.88 -6.93
N VAL A 252 29.37 -4.19 -6.94
CA VAL A 252 29.75 -3.26 -8.02
C VAL A 252 30.59 -4.00 -9.04
N PHE A 253 30.27 -3.84 -10.32
CA PHE A 253 30.99 -4.46 -11.42
C PHE A 253 31.01 -3.59 -12.67
N GLU A 254 31.96 -3.79 -13.55
CA GLU A 254 32.03 -3.09 -14.82
C GLU A 254 31.35 -3.89 -15.92
N ASN A 255 30.42 -3.27 -16.61
CA ASN A 255 29.77 -3.84 -17.79
C ASN A 255 30.34 -3.18 -19.04
N PRO A 256 30.85 -3.95 -20.03
CA PRO A 256 31.53 -3.38 -21.21
C PRO A 256 30.68 -2.38 -22.00
N ASP A 257 29.36 -2.57 -22.03
CA ASP A 257 28.45 -1.80 -22.88
C ASP A 257 27.92 -0.52 -22.18
N ILE A 258 27.74 -0.57 -20.86
CA ILE A 258 27.02 0.50 -20.10
C ILE A 258 27.82 1.08 -18.94
N GLY A 259 29.06 0.62 -18.74
CA GLY A 259 29.99 1.07 -17.69
C GLY A 259 29.64 0.49 -16.32
N THR A 260 30.00 1.20 -15.26
CA THR A 260 29.80 0.74 -13.87
C THR A 260 28.34 0.44 -13.55
N CYS A 261 28.08 -0.76 -13.05
CA CYS A 261 26.77 -1.29 -12.69
C CYS A 261 26.78 -1.85 -11.28
N ILE A 262 25.61 -2.03 -10.72
CA ILE A 262 25.42 -2.72 -9.44
C ILE A 262 24.51 -3.94 -9.61
N MET A 263 24.78 -4.98 -8.83
CA MET A 263 23.99 -6.22 -8.79
C MET A 263 23.59 -6.51 -7.36
N LEU A 264 22.32 -6.83 -7.16
CA LEU A 264 21.85 -7.35 -5.89
C LEU A 264 22.36 -8.78 -5.70
N LEU A 265 23.08 -9.01 -4.62
CA LEU A 265 23.72 -10.29 -4.32
C LEU A 265 22.97 -11.07 -3.24
N ASP A 266 22.38 -10.34 -2.28
CA ASP A 266 21.61 -10.89 -1.17
C ASP A 266 20.67 -9.84 -0.62
N CYS A 267 19.56 -10.29 -0.02
CA CYS A 267 18.60 -9.41 0.65
C CYS A 267 17.82 -10.22 1.70
N TRP A 268 17.65 -9.64 2.86
CA TRP A 268 16.81 -10.24 3.91
C TRP A 268 16.22 -9.16 4.81
N ASP A 269 15.12 -9.50 5.46
CA ASP A 269 14.55 -8.77 6.57
C ASP A 269 14.29 -9.72 7.75
N ASN A 270 14.45 -9.23 8.98
CA ASN A 270 14.20 -10.03 10.17
C ASN A 270 14.03 -9.17 11.42
N HIS A 271 13.24 -9.67 12.36
CA HIS A 271 13.11 -9.09 13.70
C HIS A 271 14.21 -9.64 14.60
N LEU A 272 15.30 -8.90 14.72
CA LEU A 272 16.46 -9.29 15.51
C LEU A 272 16.60 -8.40 16.75
N SER A 273 16.97 -9.00 17.87
CA SER A 273 17.45 -8.25 19.02
C SER A 273 18.76 -7.56 18.71
N TYR A 274 19.08 -6.49 19.44
CA TYR A 274 20.34 -5.78 19.25
C TYR A 274 21.59 -6.70 19.33
N PRO A 275 21.71 -7.64 20.33
CA PRO A 275 22.83 -8.57 20.37
C PRO A 275 22.88 -9.56 19.18
N GLU A 276 21.71 -9.99 18.69
CA GLU A 276 21.62 -10.89 17.55
C GLU A 276 22.01 -10.17 16.27
N LEU A 277 21.52 -8.97 16.06
CA LEU A 277 21.89 -8.14 14.89
C LEU A 277 23.40 -7.89 14.88
N ARG A 278 23.96 -7.47 16.02
CA ARG A 278 25.41 -7.26 16.14
C ARG A 278 26.21 -8.51 15.75
N ARG A 279 25.81 -9.66 16.27
CA ARG A 279 26.46 -10.95 15.97
C ARG A 279 26.34 -11.26 14.48
N LYS A 280 25.13 -11.18 13.93
CA LYS A 280 24.87 -11.46 12.52
C LYS A 280 25.71 -10.58 11.59
N VAL A 281 25.80 -9.28 11.83
CA VAL A 281 26.63 -8.38 11.02
C VAL A 281 28.12 -8.79 11.05
N ILE A 282 28.65 -9.19 12.21
CA ILE A 282 30.04 -9.63 12.36
C ILE A 282 30.26 -10.96 11.63
N ASP A 283 29.34 -11.90 11.79
CA ASP A 283 29.45 -13.24 11.20
C ASP A 283 29.31 -13.15 9.67
N ASP A 284 28.32 -12.40 9.15
CA ASP A 284 28.13 -12.17 7.72
C ASP A 284 29.40 -11.53 7.10
N PHE A 285 29.97 -10.53 7.75
CA PHE A 285 31.21 -9.89 7.27
C PHE A 285 32.41 -10.86 7.25
N LYS A 286 32.54 -11.73 8.25
CA LYS A 286 33.68 -12.63 8.36
C LYS A 286 33.56 -13.89 7.52
N GLU A 287 32.36 -14.40 7.35
CA GLU A 287 32.14 -15.76 6.83
C GLU A 287 31.50 -15.77 5.44
N VAL A 288 30.64 -14.79 5.11
CA VAL A 288 29.90 -14.83 3.84
C VAL A 288 30.76 -14.32 2.70
N VAL A 289 30.76 -15.10 1.61
CA VAL A 289 31.42 -14.77 0.34
C VAL A 289 30.36 -14.65 -0.72
N TYR A 290 30.28 -13.51 -1.36
CA TYR A 290 29.31 -13.19 -2.40
C TYR A 290 29.89 -13.41 -3.80
N GLY A 291 29.05 -13.83 -4.74
CA GLY A 291 29.48 -14.22 -6.08
C GLY A 291 30.05 -15.64 -6.13
N ALA A 292 30.30 -16.16 -7.30
CA ALA A 292 30.83 -17.50 -7.48
C ALA A 292 32.36 -17.48 -7.66
N ASP A 293 33.05 -18.46 -7.09
CA ASP A 293 34.40 -18.80 -7.50
C ASP A 293 34.33 -19.47 -8.88
N ASN A 294 34.88 -18.82 -9.89
CA ASN A 294 34.94 -19.37 -11.26
C ASN A 294 36.30 -19.00 -11.91
N GLU A 295 36.51 -19.46 -13.14
CA GLU A 295 37.77 -19.18 -13.88
C GLU A 295 38.01 -17.68 -14.15
N PHE A 296 36.98 -16.83 -14.00
CA PHE A 296 37.03 -15.38 -14.25
C PHE A 296 37.17 -14.56 -12.96
N GLY A 297 36.97 -15.15 -11.78
CA GLY A 297 37.10 -14.44 -10.51
C GLY A 297 36.81 -15.31 -9.30
N LYS A 298 37.25 -14.81 -8.14
CA LYS A 298 36.92 -15.40 -6.84
C LYS A 298 35.75 -14.66 -6.23
N GLY A 299 34.94 -15.36 -5.50
CA GLY A 299 33.91 -14.75 -4.66
C GLY A 299 34.51 -13.71 -3.73
N ARG A 300 33.74 -12.70 -3.37
CA ARG A 300 34.21 -11.53 -2.60
C ARG A 300 33.40 -11.34 -1.33
N LYS A 301 34.07 -11.09 -0.22
CA LYS A 301 33.43 -10.65 1.04
C LYS A 301 32.97 -9.20 0.91
N ALA A 302 32.09 -8.76 1.81
CA ALA A 302 31.75 -7.36 1.88
C ALA A 302 32.99 -6.49 2.18
N ASP A 303 33.20 -5.46 1.37
CA ASP A 303 34.29 -4.50 1.57
C ASP A 303 33.89 -3.40 2.55
N LEU A 304 32.59 -3.09 2.61
CA LEU A 304 32.02 -2.04 3.44
C LEU A 304 30.63 -2.44 3.95
N ILE A 305 30.39 -2.14 5.20
CA ILE A 305 29.04 -2.11 5.77
C ILE A 305 28.55 -0.68 5.83
N LEU A 306 27.44 -0.39 5.19
CA LEU A 306 26.75 0.89 5.26
C LEU A 306 25.56 0.77 6.21
N MET A 307 25.41 1.69 7.16
CA MET A 307 24.36 1.62 8.17
C MET A 307 23.74 2.99 8.40
N GLU A 308 22.40 3.07 8.52
CA GLU A 308 21.76 4.35 8.80
C GLU A 308 22.15 4.87 10.19
N ASP A 309 22.67 6.12 10.23
CA ASP A 309 23.16 6.79 11.43
C ASP A 309 22.00 7.45 12.19
N LYS A 310 21.09 6.61 12.72
CA LYS A 310 19.97 7.00 13.56
C LYS A 310 19.74 5.99 14.68
N SER A 311 19.32 6.49 15.82
CA SER A 311 18.90 5.65 16.97
C SER A 311 19.84 4.50 17.29
N ALA A 312 19.41 3.24 17.14
CA ALA A 312 20.21 2.05 17.40
C ALA A 312 21.43 1.91 16.48
N GLY A 313 21.38 2.48 15.27
CA GLY A 313 22.47 2.44 14.32
C GLY A 313 23.76 3.10 14.85
N ILE A 314 23.64 4.22 15.56
CA ILE A 314 24.81 4.94 16.13
C ILE A 314 25.63 4.06 17.06
N SER A 315 24.98 3.42 18.03
CA SER A 315 25.63 2.54 18.99
C SER A 315 26.24 1.31 18.32
N LEU A 316 25.52 0.74 17.36
CA LEU A 316 25.98 -0.44 16.63
C LEU A 316 27.20 -0.12 15.76
N ILE A 317 27.21 1.04 15.07
CA ILE A 317 28.36 1.51 14.30
C ILE A 317 29.61 1.61 15.18
N GLN A 318 29.51 2.20 16.37
CA GLN A 318 30.64 2.35 17.30
C GLN A 318 31.19 1.00 17.76
N GLU A 319 30.33 0.04 18.12
CA GLU A 319 30.75 -1.29 18.54
C GLU A 319 31.38 -2.10 17.41
N LEU A 320 30.83 -2.01 16.19
CA LEU A 320 31.34 -2.70 15.02
C LEU A 320 32.73 -2.17 14.61
N GLN A 321 32.94 -0.85 14.66
CA GLN A 321 34.26 -0.23 14.42
C GLN A 321 35.28 -0.75 15.42
N GLY A 322 34.93 -0.88 16.70
CA GLY A 322 35.76 -1.48 17.74
C GLY A 322 36.06 -2.96 17.52
N SER A 323 35.27 -3.66 16.71
CA SER A 323 35.43 -5.08 16.37
C SER A 323 36.22 -5.32 15.06
N GLY A 324 36.72 -4.26 14.43
CA GLY A 324 37.52 -4.34 13.18
C GLY A 324 36.64 -4.55 11.92
N VAL A 325 35.36 -4.29 12.01
CA VAL A 325 34.44 -4.33 10.87
C VAL A 325 34.45 -2.97 10.16
N PRO A 326 34.62 -2.90 8.83
CA PRO A 326 34.63 -1.64 8.07
C PRO A 326 33.21 -1.09 7.91
N VAL A 327 32.69 -0.46 8.95
CA VAL A 327 31.36 0.13 8.96
C VAL A 327 31.41 1.65 8.81
N ARG A 328 30.50 2.18 7.98
CA ARG A 328 30.31 3.61 7.77
C ARG A 328 28.85 3.98 8.04
N GLY A 329 28.65 5.00 8.86
CA GLY A 329 27.35 5.61 9.07
C GLY A 329 26.89 6.40 7.83
N TYR A 330 25.63 6.29 7.50
CA TYR A 330 24.96 7.09 6.48
C TYR A 330 23.88 7.96 7.16
N ASN A 331 24.03 9.26 7.05
CA ASN A 331 23.02 10.19 7.53
C ASN A 331 22.15 10.63 6.36
N PRO A 332 20.86 10.26 6.32
CA PRO A 332 19.97 10.64 5.24
C PRO A 332 19.58 12.12 5.22
N GLY A 333 20.01 12.90 6.23
CA GLY A 333 19.71 14.31 6.33
C GLY A 333 18.23 14.58 6.59
N ARG A 334 17.71 15.67 6.01
CA ARG A 334 16.29 16.08 6.11
C ARG A 334 15.43 15.60 4.94
N ALA A 335 16.03 14.97 3.93
CA ALA A 335 15.29 14.47 2.79
C ALA A 335 14.42 13.29 3.20
N ASP A 336 13.13 13.33 2.84
CA ASP A 336 12.22 12.20 3.07
C ASP A 336 12.55 11.00 2.14
N LYS A 337 11.93 9.86 2.42
CA LYS A 337 12.16 8.62 1.66
C LYS A 337 11.86 8.80 0.16
N VAL A 338 10.81 9.56 -0.18
CA VAL A 338 10.38 9.82 -1.56
C VAL A 338 11.40 10.69 -2.29
N GLN A 339 11.91 11.75 -1.65
CA GLN A 339 12.95 12.63 -2.23
C GLN A 339 14.23 11.84 -2.50
N ARG A 340 14.67 11.00 -1.57
CA ARG A 340 15.87 10.14 -1.75
C ARG A 340 15.68 9.16 -2.91
N LEU A 341 14.49 8.55 -3.00
CA LEU A 341 14.18 7.61 -4.09
C LEU A 341 14.20 8.31 -5.46
N ASN A 342 13.67 9.54 -5.55
CA ASN A 342 13.70 10.33 -6.78
C ASN A 342 15.12 10.68 -7.25
N ILE A 343 16.10 10.78 -6.34
CA ILE A 343 17.51 11.01 -6.71
C ILE A 343 18.11 9.78 -7.40
N VAL A 344 17.78 8.57 -6.95
CA VAL A 344 18.34 7.32 -7.50
C VAL A 344 17.54 6.77 -8.68
N ALA A 345 16.26 7.10 -8.80
CA ALA A 345 15.39 6.61 -9.85
C ALA A 345 15.96 6.79 -11.29
N PRO A 346 16.62 7.92 -11.65
CA PRO A 346 17.24 8.07 -12.97
C PRO A 346 18.41 7.10 -13.22
N ILE A 347 19.11 6.67 -12.17
CA ILE A 347 20.20 5.69 -12.26
C ILE A 347 19.62 4.31 -12.58
N VAL A 348 18.56 3.93 -11.87
CA VAL A 348 17.84 2.68 -12.12
C VAL A 348 17.25 2.66 -13.52
N ALA A 349 16.61 3.77 -13.95
CA ALA A 349 16.04 3.92 -15.28
C ALA A 349 17.04 3.76 -16.43
N LYS A 350 18.33 4.03 -16.20
CA LYS A 350 19.41 3.78 -17.18
C LYS A 350 19.77 2.29 -17.31
N GLY A 351 19.11 1.39 -16.57
CA GLY A 351 19.37 -0.04 -16.61
C GLY A 351 20.74 -0.42 -16.04
N LYS A 352 21.22 0.31 -15.04
CA LYS A 352 22.51 0.04 -14.36
C LYS A 352 22.37 -0.83 -13.12
N VAL A 353 21.15 -1.23 -12.80
CA VAL A 353 20.85 -2.07 -11.62
C VAL A 353 20.40 -3.44 -12.11
N PHE A 354 21.10 -4.47 -11.66
CA PHE A 354 20.81 -5.86 -11.95
C PHE A 354 20.25 -6.56 -10.72
N ILE A 355 19.26 -7.41 -10.93
CA ILE A 355 18.71 -8.31 -9.93
C ILE A 355 18.79 -9.75 -10.46
N PRO A 356 18.93 -10.77 -9.60
CA PRO A 356 18.97 -12.15 -10.06
C PRO A 356 17.64 -12.53 -10.71
N GLU A 357 17.73 -13.29 -11.82
CA GLU A 357 16.56 -13.93 -12.43
C GLU A 357 15.97 -14.93 -11.44
N ASP A 358 14.64 -14.93 -11.30
CA ASP A 358 13.93 -15.89 -10.45
C ASP A 358 14.11 -17.33 -10.99
N THR A 359 14.66 -18.20 -10.16
CA THR A 359 14.68 -19.64 -10.43
C THR A 359 14.30 -20.37 -9.17
N GLU A 360 13.38 -21.31 -9.26
CA GLU A 360 12.92 -22.20 -8.19
C GLU A 360 14.07 -22.91 -7.42
N GLN A 361 15.32 -22.76 -7.84
CA GLN A 361 16.50 -23.47 -7.32
C GLN A 361 17.43 -22.59 -6.46
N LYS A 362 17.21 -21.29 -6.35
CA LYS A 362 18.04 -20.40 -5.53
C LYS A 362 17.24 -19.88 -4.34
N GLY A 363 17.17 -20.68 -3.26
CA GLY A 363 16.76 -20.28 -1.93
C GLY A 363 15.94 -18.98 -1.77
N ASP A 364 15.94 -18.39 -0.58
CA ASP A 364 15.11 -17.22 -0.20
C ASP A 364 15.27 -15.96 -1.06
N VAL A 365 16.33 -15.84 -1.86
CA VAL A 365 16.54 -14.72 -2.79
C VAL A 365 15.46 -14.64 -3.88
N ALA A 366 14.86 -15.77 -4.25
CA ALA A 366 13.81 -15.81 -5.28
C ALA A 366 12.45 -15.30 -4.82
N SER A 367 12.16 -15.36 -3.52
CA SER A 367 10.83 -15.05 -3.00
C SER A 367 10.49 -13.54 -3.00
N TRP A 368 11.47 -12.66 -2.87
CA TRP A 368 11.26 -11.21 -2.87
C TRP A 368 11.50 -10.54 -4.23
N SER A 369 12.05 -11.24 -5.21
CA SER A 369 12.18 -10.74 -6.59
C SER A 369 10.86 -10.82 -7.38
N LYS A 370 9.81 -11.31 -6.74
CA LYS A 370 8.44 -11.30 -7.27
C LYS A 370 7.74 -9.98 -6.88
#